data_a76d863ec5288df836a6acd2f6b8d062
#
_entry.id   a76d863ec5288df836a6acd2f6b8d062
#
_cell.length_a   1.000
_cell.length_b   1.000
_cell.length_c   1.000
_cell.angle_alpha   90.00
_cell.angle_beta   90.00
_cell.angle_gamma   90.00
#
_symmetry.space_group_name_H-M   'P 1'
#
loop_
_entity.id
_entity.type
_entity.pdbx_description
1 polymer ?
#
loop_
_entity_poly.entity_id
_entity_poly.type
_entity_poly.pdbx_seq_one_letter_code
_entity_poly.pdbx_strand_id
1 'polypeptide(L)'
;MEQNGTMIKGFLVQQNGQDFLIGKASIRDILTYTRYTERLIIGFDEDEKPIYNPHIQRKVETARVNKIADFLINDSEAMFPTNIVLGIPMSMISSQFSHDGIVEISLDEKVTNQIKLAKDGHKDADVFITIIDGQHRVRGIEVAIERLQEEAETHNNVLAHAKLENLLNIELVVSYFIDKSLEYQAMIFSTINRTQKRVSQDLVYSLFGLSSEDTPYKTALEVTLALNAHPKSPFYHRIKLYGGEYDKRMSPPLSQATMIKSIVGLISETLRESENDKYKKRQELKKQKGRKFLPFRKFYANNQDFLISDCMFYFFNAIKSKFPQYWLYDGLAKPQNILQSTVGYEALLSLLVEILKRESLLVFDRNTFNSYINKLENIDFGAVTIFPMTTKGKKIAYLTMSLAVFPPSESSDNREMELFKTMNEI
;
A
#
# COMPACT_ATOMS: atom_id res chain seq x y z
N MET A 1 -22.14 -41.87 3.39
CA MET A 1 -22.44 -40.44 3.45
C MET A 1 -21.43 -39.77 2.57
N GLU A 2 -21.84 -39.41 1.33
CA GLU A 2 -20.98 -38.65 0.43
C GLU A 2 -20.77 -37.28 1.03
N GLN A 3 -19.52 -36.99 1.39
CA GLN A 3 -19.09 -35.64 1.78
C GLN A 3 -19.10 -34.79 0.51
N ASN A 4 -20.18 -34.05 0.29
CA ASN A 4 -20.31 -33.07 -0.78
C ASN A 4 -19.50 -31.80 -0.44
N GLY A 5 -18.20 -31.95 -0.21
CA GLY A 5 -17.28 -30.82 -0.12
C GLY A 5 -17.06 -30.22 -1.51
N THR A 6 -16.96 -28.88 -1.59
CA THR A 6 -16.60 -28.21 -2.84
C THR A 6 -15.21 -28.66 -3.28
N MET A 7 -15.13 -29.27 -4.49
CA MET A 7 -13.89 -29.82 -5.04
C MET A 7 -13.31 -28.83 -6.07
N ILE A 8 -12.03 -28.52 -5.90
CA ILE A 8 -11.23 -27.78 -6.88
C ILE A 8 -10.30 -28.76 -7.59
N LYS A 9 -10.23 -28.66 -8.92
CA LYS A 9 -9.36 -29.50 -9.74
C LYS A 9 -8.50 -28.62 -10.64
N GLY A 10 -7.21 -28.91 -10.69
CA GLY A 10 -6.27 -28.14 -11.50
C GLY A 10 -4.99 -28.88 -11.82
N PHE A 11 -4.23 -28.34 -12.77
CA PHE A 11 -2.88 -28.79 -13.12
C PHE A 11 -1.86 -28.07 -12.25
N LEU A 12 -0.89 -28.81 -11.74
CA LEU A 12 0.24 -28.25 -11.02
C LEU A 12 1.18 -27.54 -11.98
N VAL A 13 1.48 -26.28 -11.72
CA VAL A 13 2.45 -25.47 -12.46
C VAL A 13 3.58 -25.06 -11.54
N GLN A 14 4.81 -25.29 -11.99
CA GLN A 14 6.03 -24.96 -11.26
C GLN A 14 6.81 -23.87 -11.98
N GLN A 15 7.13 -22.79 -11.28
CA GLN A 15 7.92 -21.67 -11.82
C GLN A 15 8.93 -21.19 -10.78
N ASN A 16 10.23 -21.27 -11.08
CA ASN A 16 11.30 -20.81 -10.20
C ASN A 16 11.18 -21.32 -8.74
N GLY A 17 10.84 -22.61 -8.58
CA GLY A 17 10.65 -23.21 -7.25
C GLY A 17 9.35 -22.81 -6.54
N GLN A 18 8.43 -22.14 -7.24
CA GLN A 18 7.11 -21.81 -6.73
C GLN A 18 6.04 -22.61 -7.45
N ASP A 19 5.08 -23.10 -6.69
CA ASP A 19 3.99 -23.94 -7.17
C ASP A 19 2.65 -23.22 -7.07
N PHE A 20 1.81 -23.42 -8.07
CA PHE A 20 0.41 -23.02 -8.07
C PHE A 20 -0.40 -23.95 -8.98
N LEU A 21 -1.73 -23.93 -8.84
CA LEU A 21 -2.60 -24.72 -9.70
C LEU A 21 -3.27 -23.84 -10.73
N ILE A 22 -3.43 -24.34 -11.96
CA ILE A 22 -4.31 -23.76 -12.98
C ILE A 22 -5.47 -24.71 -13.21
N GLY A 23 -6.68 -24.20 -13.02
CA GLY A 23 -7.92 -24.94 -13.26
C GLY A 23 -8.96 -24.10 -13.96
N LYS A 24 -10.12 -24.70 -14.16
CA LYS A 24 -11.34 -24.01 -14.57
C LYS A 24 -12.43 -24.26 -13.54
N ALA A 25 -13.29 -23.28 -13.37
CA ALA A 25 -14.49 -23.43 -12.55
C ALA A 25 -15.62 -22.58 -13.16
N SER A 26 -16.85 -23.04 -13.03
CA SER A 26 -18.00 -22.22 -13.41
C SER A 26 -18.13 -21.01 -12.45
N ILE A 27 -18.77 -19.95 -12.92
CA ILE A 27 -19.11 -18.81 -12.04
C ILE A 27 -19.91 -19.32 -10.83
N ARG A 28 -20.85 -20.24 -11.05
CA ARG A 28 -21.63 -20.88 -9.98
C ARG A 28 -20.73 -21.49 -8.91
N ASP A 29 -19.73 -22.28 -9.32
CA ASP A 29 -18.84 -22.97 -8.40
C ASP A 29 -17.93 -21.96 -7.64
N ILE A 30 -17.34 -21.00 -8.36
CA ILE A 30 -16.48 -19.97 -7.74
C ILE A 30 -17.21 -19.25 -6.62
N LEU A 31 -18.47 -18.88 -6.85
CA LEU A 31 -19.28 -18.17 -5.86
C LEU A 31 -19.78 -19.06 -4.71
N THR A 32 -19.44 -20.34 -4.67
CA THR A 32 -19.67 -21.19 -3.49
C THR A 32 -18.57 -21.09 -2.44
N TYR A 33 -17.36 -20.69 -2.83
CA TYR A 33 -16.20 -20.67 -1.93
C TYR A 33 -15.47 -19.33 -1.86
N THR A 34 -15.75 -18.35 -2.73
CA THR A 34 -15.23 -16.98 -2.60
C THR A 34 -16.25 -15.95 -3.08
N ARG A 35 -16.04 -14.70 -2.68
CA ARG A 35 -16.81 -13.54 -3.10
C ARG A 35 -15.97 -12.29 -2.99
N TYR A 36 -16.40 -11.20 -3.62
CA TYR A 36 -15.80 -9.91 -3.38
C TYR A 36 -16.03 -9.46 -1.93
N THR A 37 -14.98 -8.94 -1.32
CA THR A 37 -15.05 -8.27 -0.02
C THR A 37 -14.16 -7.03 -0.01
N GLU A 38 -14.66 -5.96 0.61
CA GLU A 38 -13.86 -4.75 0.83
C GLU A 38 -12.87 -4.94 1.99
N ARG A 39 -13.12 -5.93 2.85
CA ARG A 39 -12.26 -6.23 4.01
C ARG A 39 -10.95 -6.83 3.56
N LEU A 40 -9.83 -6.25 3.98
CA LEU A 40 -8.50 -6.78 3.70
C LEU A 40 -8.08 -7.71 4.84
N ILE A 41 -7.84 -8.97 4.54
CA ILE A 41 -7.28 -9.94 5.49
C ILE A 41 -5.81 -9.57 5.75
N ILE A 42 -5.43 -9.50 7.03
CA ILE A 42 -4.08 -9.18 7.50
C ILE A 42 -3.42 -10.33 8.29
N GLY A 43 -4.15 -11.39 8.52
CA GLY A 43 -3.70 -12.58 9.24
C GLY A 43 -4.84 -13.52 9.52
N PHE A 44 -4.54 -14.54 10.31
CA PHE A 44 -5.51 -15.47 10.87
C PHE A 44 -5.22 -15.59 12.36
N ASP A 45 -6.25 -15.70 13.19
CA ASP A 45 -6.12 -15.92 14.62
C ASP A 45 -5.81 -17.40 14.95
N GLU A 46 -5.74 -17.71 16.25
CA GLU A 46 -5.49 -19.09 16.73
C GLU A 46 -6.61 -20.07 16.36
N ASP A 47 -7.83 -19.58 16.11
CA ASP A 47 -9.00 -20.33 15.66
C ASP A 47 -9.09 -20.37 14.11
N GLU A 48 -8.06 -19.89 13.40
CA GLU A 48 -7.98 -19.80 11.93
C GLU A 48 -9.01 -18.85 11.31
N LYS A 49 -9.57 -17.91 12.08
CA LYS A 49 -10.47 -16.89 11.57
C LYS A 49 -9.68 -15.73 10.95
N PRO A 50 -10.17 -15.17 9.83
CA PRO A 50 -9.51 -14.04 9.20
C PRO A 50 -9.50 -12.81 10.12
N ILE A 51 -8.33 -12.24 10.34
CA ILE A 51 -8.16 -10.93 10.96
C ILE A 51 -8.20 -9.89 9.85
N TYR A 52 -9.10 -8.92 9.97
CA TYR A 52 -9.27 -7.87 8.95
C TYR A 52 -8.61 -6.55 9.38
N ASN A 53 -8.06 -5.83 8.41
CA ASN A 53 -7.51 -4.51 8.66
C ASN A 53 -8.66 -3.50 8.85
N PRO A 54 -8.78 -2.85 10.01
CA PRO A 54 -9.86 -1.89 10.26
C PRO A 54 -9.70 -0.57 9.50
N HIS A 55 -8.50 -0.30 8.96
CA HIS A 55 -8.15 0.99 8.35
C HIS A 55 -8.02 0.91 6.82
N ILE A 56 -7.94 -0.29 6.26
CA ILE A 56 -7.72 -0.49 4.82
C ILE A 56 -8.89 -1.27 4.23
N GLN A 57 -9.56 -0.67 3.25
CA GLN A 57 -10.61 -1.31 2.47
C GLN A 57 -10.17 -1.45 1.01
N ARG A 58 -10.46 -2.60 0.42
CA ARG A 58 -10.24 -2.86 -1.00
C ARG A 58 -11.43 -2.37 -1.80
N LYS A 59 -11.52 -1.08 -2.06
CA LYS A 59 -12.61 -0.53 -2.89
C LYS A 59 -12.35 -0.78 -4.37
N VAL A 60 -13.32 -1.35 -5.04
CA VAL A 60 -13.34 -1.46 -6.50
C VAL A 60 -13.93 -0.20 -7.11
N GLU A 61 -13.50 0.11 -8.32
CA GLU A 61 -14.01 1.23 -9.09
C GLU A 61 -15.41 0.91 -9.63
N THR A 62 -16.46 1.53 -9.06
CA THR A 62 -17.87 1.25 -9.39
C THR A 62 -18.16 1.36 -10.89
N ALA A 63 -17.59 2.35 -11.58
CA ALA A 63 -17.77 2.50 -13.02
C ALA A 63 -17.22 1.31 -13.81
N ARG A 64 -16.11 0.72 -13.38
CA ARG A 64 -15.53 -0.48 -13.99
C ARG A 64 -16.34 -1.73 -13.69
N VAL A 65 -16.83 -1.87 -12.47
CA VAL A 65 -17.74 -2.96 -12.05
C VAL A 65 -19.01 -2.96 -12.90
N ASN A 66 -19.65 -1.79 -13.03
CA ASN A 66 -20.87 -1.66 -13.85
C ASN A 66 -20.63 -1.99 -15.32
N LYS A 67 -19.50 -1.53 -15.92
CA LYS A 67 -19.15 -1.90 -17.30
C LYS A 67 -18.99 -3.40 -17.48
N ILE A 68 -18.41 -4.10 -16.49
CA ILE A 68 -18.29 -5.56 -16.54
C ILE A 68 -19.67 -6.23 -16.45
N ALA A 69 -20.54 -5.77 -15.56
CA ALA A 69 -21.91 -6.28 -15.45
C ALA A 69 -22.71 -6.05 -16.73
N ASP A 70 -22.62 -4.84 -17.31
CA ASP A 70 -23.29 -4.51 -18.57
C ASP A 70 -22.78 -5.39 -19.72
N PHE A 71 -21.47 -5.65 -19.79
CA PHE A 71 -20.85 -6.53 -20.78
C PHE A 71 -21.39 -7.96 -20.66
N LEU A 72 -21.46 -8.51 -19.45
CA LEU A 72 -21.96 -9.88 -19.22
C LEU A 72 -23.46 -10.05 -19.50
N ILE A 73 -24.26 -9.00 -19.27
CA ILE A 73 -25.72 -9.05 -19.48
C ILE A 73 -26.08 -8.85 -20.95
N ASN A 74 -25.37 -7.98 -21.68
CA ASN A 74 -25.79 -7.48 -22.97
C ASN A 74 -25.01 -8.06 -24.15
N ASP A 75 -23.81 -8.60 -23.91
CA ASP A 75 -22.98 -9.18 -24.97
C ASP A 75 -23.05 -10.71 -24.92
N SER A 76 -23.63 -11.33 -25.97
CA SER A 76 -23.74 -12.78 -26.06
C SER A 76 -22.40 -13.51 -26.27
N GLU A 77 -21.35 -12.77 -26.65
CA GLU A 77 -19.99 -13.29 -26.84
C GLU A 77 -19.05 -12.88 -25.68
N ALA A 78 -19.64 -12.42 -24.57
CA ALA A 78 -18.86 -11.99 -23.40
C ALA A 78 -17.97 -13.15 -22.91
N MET A 79 -16.66 -12.90 -22.85
CA MET A 79 -15.67 -13.84 -22.35
C MET A 79 -14.55 -13.15 -21.57
N PHE A 80 -13.97 -13.87 -20.62
CA PHE A 80 -12.79 -13.44 -19.86
C PHE A 80 -11.60 -14.37 -20.15
N PRO A 81 -10.71 -14.00 -21.09
CA PRO A 81 -9.56 -14.83 -21.45
C PRO A 81 -8.45 -14.83 -20.39
N THR A 82 -8.54 -13.92 -19.41
CA THR A 82 -7.55 -13.81 -18.32
C THR A 82 -8.07 -14.49 -17.05
N ASN A 83 -7.15 -15.14 -16.32
CA ASN A 83 -7.48 -15.90 -15.12
C ASN A 83 -7.89 -15.00 -13.92
N ILE A 84 -8.72 -15.56 -13.05
CA ILE A 84 -8.89 -15.07 -11.67
C ILE A 84 -7.81 -15.72 -10.83
N VAL A 85 -7.20 -14.96 -9.91
CA VAL A 85 -6.13 -15.46 -9.07
C VAL A 85 -6.60 -15.48 -7.63
N LEU A 86 -6.58 -16.66 -7.03
CA LEU A 86 -7.08 -16.92 -5.68
C LEU A 86 -5.98 -17.44 -4.76
N GLY A 87 -6.04 -17.06 -3.49
CA GLY A 87 -5.22 -17.59 -2.41
C GLY A 87 -6.05 -18.48 -1.50
N ILE A 88 -5.60 -19.71 -1.28
CA ILE A 88 -6.24 -20.71 -0.41
C ILE A 88 -5.32 -21.00 0.76
N PRO A 89 -5.73 -20.70 2.02
CA PRO A 89 -4.98 -21.14 3.20
C PRO A 89 -5.00 -22.67 3.31
N MET A 90 -3.89 -23.29 3.78
CA MET A 90 -3.83 -24.73 3.97
C MET A 90 -4.89 -25.24 4.95
N SER A 91 -5.20 -24.48 5.97
CA SER A 91 -6.23 -24.78 6.98
C SER A 91 -7.66 -24.90 6.40
N MET A 92 -7.88 -24.36 5.21
CA MET A 92 -9.17 -24.45 4.50
C MET A 92 -9.24 -25.64 3.52
N ILE A 93 -8.28 -26.53 3.55
CA ILE A 93 -8.19 -27.74 2.75
C ILE A 93 -8.41 -28.97 3.61
N SER A 94 -9.51 -29.69 3.41
CA SER A 94 -9.83 -30.92 4.13
C SER A 94 -9.09 -32.15 3.57
N SER A 95 -8.87 -32.20 2.26
CA SER A 95 -8.06 -33.23 1.62
C SER A 95 -7.46 -32.76 0.30
N GLN A 96 -6.34 -33.37 -0.06
CA GLN A 96 -5.65 -33.10 -1.33
C GLN A 96 -5.15 -34.42 -1.91
N PHE A 97 -5.43 -34.64 -3.21
CA PHE A 97 -4.93 -35.78 -3.96
C PHE A 97 -4.21 -35.28 -5.22
N SER A 98 -3.12 -35.98 -5.57
CA SER A 98 -2.36 -35.66 -6.79
C SER A 98 -2.18 -36.92 -7.61
N HIS A 99 -2.55 -36.87 -8.89
CA HIS A 99 -2.39 -37.95 -9.84
C HIS A 99 -2.11 -37.39 -11.25
N ASP A 100 -1.04 -37.86 -11.88
CA ASP A 100 -0.65 -37.47 -13.25
C ASP A 100 -0.56 -35.95 -13.49
N GLY A 101 -0.06 -35.18 -12.49
CA GLY A 101 0.04 -33.72 -12.59
C GLY A 101 -1.28 -32.97 -12.39
N ILE A 102 -2.36 -33.70 -12.13
CA ILE A 102 -3.65 -33.15 -11.73
C ILE A 102 -3.71 -33.19 -10.20
N VAL A 103 -4.14 -32.07 -9.62
CA VAL A 103 -4.37 -31.95 -8.18
C VAL A 103 -5.85 -31.70 -7.94
N GLU A 104 -6.42 -32.48 -7.06
CA GLU A 104 -7.79 -32.35 -6.58
C GLU A 104 -7.77 -31.95 -5.10
N ILE A 105 -8.48 -30.88 -4.77
CA ILE A 105 -8.55 -30.30 -3.43
C ILE A 105 -10.00 -30.28 -2.99
N SER A 106 -10.29 -30.85 -1.83
CA SER A 106 -11.57 -30.69 -1.15
C SER A 106 -11.45 -29.56 -0.14
N LEU A 107 -12.32 -28.57 -0.23
CA LEU A 107 -12.35 -27.46 0.71
C LEU A 107 -13.06 -27.86 2.00
N ASP A 108 -12.67 -27.27 3.12
CA ASP A 108 -13.36 -27.37 4.38
C ASP A 108 -14.77 -26.75 4.30
N GLU A 109 -15.73 -27.37 4.94
CA GLU A 109 -17.14 -26.90 4.95
C GLU A 109 -17.30 -25.50 5.54
N LYS A 110 -16.38 -25.07 6.42
CA LYS A 110 -16.36 -23.68 6.93
C LYS A 110 -16.38 -22.67 5.80
N VAL A 111 -15.63 -22.90 4.71
CA VAL A 111 -15.54 -21.99 3.57
C VAL A 111 -16.91 -21.78 2.94
N THR A 112 -17.58 -22.85 2.58
CA THR A 112 -18.89 -22.78 1.91
C THR A 112 -20.00 -22.28 2.83
N ASN A 113 -19.95 -22.64 4.11
CA ASN A 113 -20.92 -22.19 5.10
C ASN A 113 -20.83 -20.67 5.33
N GLN A 114 -19.65 -20.10 5.41
CA GLN A 114 -19.48 -18.66 5.56
C GLN A 114 -19.95 -17.88 4.32
N ILE A 115 -19.72 -18.42 3.12
CA ILE A 115 -20.24 -17.81 1.89
C ILE A 115 -21.78 -17.86 1.84
N LYS A 116 -22.42 -18.95 2.32
CA LYS A 116 -23.88 -19.02 2.45
C LYS A 116 -24.40 -17.96 3.44
N LEU A 117 -23.82 -17.85 4.63
CA LEU A 117 -24.18 -16.83 5.60
C LEU A 117 -24.05 -15.41 5.02
N ALA A 118 -23.00 -15.16 4.24
CA ALA A 118 -22.84 -13.87 3.57
C ALA A 118 -23.92 -13.58 2.53
N LYS A 119 -24.40 -14.59 1.79
CA LYS A 119 -25.52 -14.46 0.86
C LYS A 119 -26.85 -14.22 1.58
N ASP A 120 -27.01 -14.79 2.75
CA ASP A 120 -28.18 -14.60 3.62
C ASP A 120 -28.18 -13.24 4.35
N GLY A 121 -27.21 -12.37 4.03
CA GLY A 121 -27.17 -10.99 4.53
C GLY A 121 -26.34 -10.78 5.79
N HIS A 122 -25.65 -11.80 6.29
CA HIS A 122 -24.73 -11.66 7.43
C HIS A 122 -23.45 -10.92 7.00
N LYS A 123 -23.39 -9.62 7.30
CA LYS A 123 -22.28 -8.73 6.88
C LYS A 123 -20.93 -9.13 7.46
N ASP A 124 -20.94 -9.79 8.62
CA ASP A 124 -19.73 -10.20 9.34
C ASP A 124 -19.24 -11.60 8.94
N ALA A 125 -19.92 -12.26 8.00
CA ALA A 125 -19.49 -13.56 7.50
C ALA A 125 -18.06 -13.49 6.91
N ASP A 126 -17.25 -14.49 7.22
CA ASP A 126 -15.86 -14.53 6.83
C ASP A 126 -15.65 -14.98 5.38
N VAL A 127 -14.61 -14.46 4.74
CA VAL A 127 -14.18 -14.90 3.41
C VAL A 127 -12.75 -15.42 3.53
N PHE A 128 -12.59 -16.75 3.56
CA PHE A 128 -11.29 -17.39 3.75
C PHE A 128 -10.44 -17.41 2.48
N ILE A 129 -11.04 -17.64 1.31
CA ILE A 129 -10.34 -17.70 0.03
C ILE A 129 -10.25 -16.29 -0.54
N THR A 130 -9.02 -15.78 -0.59
CA THR A 130 -8.74 -14.40 -1.01
C THR A 130 -8.68 -14.26 -2.52
N ILE A 131 -9.24 -13.17 -3.05
CA ILE A 131 -9.05 -12.80 -4.45
C ILE A 131 -7.76 -11.97 -4.54
N ILE A 132 -6.70 -12.55 -5.09
CA ILE A 132 -5.42 -11.87 -5.31
C ILE A 132 -5.54 -10.93 -6.49
N ASP A 133 -6.05 -11.43 -7.64
CA ASP A 133 -6.41 -10.62 -8.82
C ASP A 133 -7.75 -11.00 -9.39
N GLY A 134 -8.44 -10.05 -10.02
CA GLY A 134 -9.76 -10.24 -10.61
C GLY A 134 -10.91 -9.68 -9.79
N GLN A 135 -10.66 -8.87 -8.75
CA GLN A 135 -11.69 -8.31 -7.85
C GLN A 135 -12.80 -7.56 -8.60
N HIS A 136 -12.45 -6.71 -9.58
CA HIS A 136 -13.44 -6.01 -10.41
C HIS A 136 -14.29 -6.99 -11.23
N ARG A 137 -13.71 -8.11 -11.70
CA ARG A 137 -14.43 -9.13 -12.45
C ARG A 137 -15.40 -9.88 -11.55
N VAL A 138 -14.94 -10.36 -10.40
CA VAL A 138 -15.82 -11.07 -9.45
C VAL A 138 -16.96 -10.15 -8.99
N ARG A 139 -16.66 -8.89 -8.61
CA ARG A 139 -17.72 -7.96 -8.21
C ARG A 139 -18.66 -7.61 -9.38
N GLY A 140 -18.14 -7.46 -10.59
CA GLY A 140 -18.97 -7.25 -11.80
C GLY A 140 -19.88 -8.42 -12.11
N ILE A 141 -19.41 -9.66 -11.91
CA ILE A 141 -20.21 -10.88 -12.02
C ILE A 141 -21.33 -10.89 -10.96
N GLU A 142 -21.00 -10.60 -9.69
CA GLU A 142 -22.01 -10.53 -8.63
C GLU A 142 -23.09 -9.49 -8.96
N VAL A 143 -22.72 -8.29 -9.41
CA VAL A 143 -23.68 -7.25 -9.81
C VAL A 143 -24.51 -7.67 -11.02
N ALA A 144 -23.93 -8.40 -12.00
CA ALA A 144 -24.70 -8.92 -13.12
C ALA A 144 -25.74 -9.95 -12.66
N ILE A 145 -25.37 -10.81 -11.73
CA ILE A 145 -26.29 -11.79 -11.13
C ILE A 145 -27.41 -11.08 -10.35
N GLU A 146 -27.05 -10.12 -9.48
CA GLU A 146 -28.01 -9.33 -8.72
C GLU A 146 -29.06 -8.68 -9.63
N ARG A 147 -28.63 -8.04 -10.71
CA ARG A 147 -29.54 -7.38 -11.69
C ARG A 147 -30.42 -8.38 -12.45
N LEU A 148 -29.85 -9.51 -12.90
CA LEU A 148 -30.65 -10.52 -13.62
C LEU A 148 -31.63 -11.22 -12.70
N GLN A 149 -31.30 -11.44 -11.42
CA GLN A 149 -32.24 -11.97 -10.42
C GLN A 149 -33.39 -10.98 -10.18
N GLU A 150 -33.09 -9.70 -9.96
CA GLU A 150 -34.10 -8.65 -9.76
C GLU A 150 -35.04 -8.56 -10.99
N GLU A 151 -34.48 -8.59 -12.22
CA GLU A 151 -35.25 -8.54 -13.44
C GLU A 151 -36.13 -9.80 -13.60
N ALA A 152 -35.60 -10.98 -13.27
CA ALA A 152 -36.32 -12.25 -13.36
C ALA A 152 -37.50 -12.30 -12.36
N GLU A 153 -37.27 -11.87 -11.10
CA GLU A 153 -38.29 -11.91 -10.06
C GLU A 153 -39.37 -10.83 -10.25
N THR A 154 -38.96 -9.60 -10.57
CA THR A 154 -39.90 -8.46 -10.66
C THR A 154 -40.85 -8.56 -11.84
N HIS A 155 -40.37 -9.10 -12.99
CA HIS A 155 -41.13 -9.11 -14.22
C HIS A 155 -41.51 -10.53 -14.67
N ASN A 156 -41.24 -11.57 -13.89
CA ASN A 156 -41.35 -12.98 -14.26
C ASN A 156 -40.74 -13.24 -15.66
N ASN A 157 -39.58 -12.65 -15.91
CA ASN A 157 -38.95 -12.56 -17.21
C ASN A 157 -38.17 -13.84 -17.52
N VAL A 158 -38.73 -14.71 -18.35
CA VAL A 158 -38.12 -15.99 -18.79
C VAL A 158 -36.76 -15.77 -19.44
N LEU A 159 -36.58 -14.67 -20.17
CA LEU A 159 -35.30 -14.33 -20.82
C LEU A 159 -34.22 -13.97 -19.79
N ALA A 160 -34.59 -13.25 -18.72
CA ALA A 160 -33.65 -12.93 -17.63
C ALA A 160 -33.22 -14.20 -16.88
N HIS A 161 -34.14 -15.14 -16.63
CA HIS A 161 -33.81 -16.46 -16.08
C HIS A 161 -32.82 -17.22 -16.96
N ALA A 162 -33.06 -17.26 -18.27
CA ALA A 162 -32.17 -17.95 -19.23
C ALA A 162 -30.77 -17.28 -19.26
N LYS A 163 -30.68 -15.95 -19.25
CA LYS A 163 -29.43 -15.20 -19.18
C LYS A 163 -28.67 -15.48 -17.87
N LEU A 164 -29.39 -15.53 -16.75
CA LEU A 164 -28.82 -15.85 -15.45
C LEU A 164 -28.19 -17.24 -15.41
N GLU A 165 -28.92 -18.25 -15.91
CA GLU A 165 -28.40 -19.62 -16.00
C GLU A 165 -27.18 -19.71 -16.92
N ASN A 166 -27.21 -19.04 -18.07
CA ASN A 166 -26.08 -18.99 -18.98
C ASN A 166 -24.86 -18.31 -18.30
N LEU A 167 -25.06 -17.19 -17.60
CA LEU A 167 -24.01 -16.48 -16.84
C LEU A 167 -23.38 -17.38 -15.78
N LEU A 168 -24.21 -18.08 -14.99
CA LEU A 168 -23.73 -18.96 -13.92
C LEU A 168 -22.91 -20.15 -14.43
N ASN A 169 -23.15 -20.58 -15.66
CA ASN A 169 -22.46 -21.70 -16.32
C ASN A 169 -21.21 -21.28 -17.12
N ILE A 170 -20.90 -19.98 -17.23
CA ILE A 170 -19.63 -19.53 -17.82
C ILE A 170 -18.47 -20.09 -17.01
N GLU A 171 -17.55 -20.76 -17.68
CA GLU A 171 -16.31 -21.26 -17.10
C GLU A 171 -15.23 -20.19 -17.13
N LEU A 172 -14.56 -19.99 -16.01
CA LEU A 172 -13.45 -19.06 -15.85
C LEU A 172 -12.16 -19.85 -15.63
N VAL A 173 -11.05 -19.35 -16.17
CA VAL A 173 -9.72 -19.84 -15.84
C VAL A 173 -9.34 -19.29 -14.47
N VAL A 174 -8.87 -20.16 -13.58
CA VAL A 174 -8.49 -19.78 -12.21
C VAL A 174 -7.10 -20.29 -11.89
N SER A 175 -6.28 -19.42 -11.30
CA SER A 175 -5.00 -19.79 -10.68
C SER A 175 -5.16 -19.82 -9.17
N TYR A 176 -4.81 -20.93 -8.54
CA TYR A 176 -4.91 -21.14 -7.10
C TYR A 176 -3.51 -21.19 -6.48
N PHE A 177 -3.23 -20.28 -5.58
CA PHE A 177 -2.02 -20.24 -4.77
C PHE A 177 -2.34 -20.79 -3.38
N ILE A 178 -1.77 -21.94 -3.06
CA ILE A 178 -2.05 -22.64 -1.81
C ILE A 178 -1.00 -22.23 -0.79
N ASP A 179 -1.44 -21.94 0.44
CA ASP A 179 -0.60 -21.64 1.59
C ASP A 179 0.48 -20.58 1.36
N LYS A 180 0.17 -19.62 0.50
CA LYS A 180 1.08 -18.49 0.27
C LYS A 180 0.81 -17.39 1.28
N SER A 181 1.89 -16.88 1.88
CA SER A 181 1.79 -15.75 2.82
C SER A 181 1.12 -14.55 2.16
N LEU A 182 0.55 -13.66 2.97
CA LEU A 182 -0.12 -12.45 2.47
C LEU A 182 0.85 -11.54 1.71
N GLU A 183 2.13 -11.50 2.11
CA GLU A 183 3.18 -10.78 1.40
C GLU A 183 3.42 -11.36 0.00
N TYR A 184 3.45 -12.68 -0.10
CA TYR A 184 3.61 -13.37 -1.38
C TYR A 184 2.41 -13.11 -2.30
N GLN A 185 1.19 -13.14 -1.75
CA GLN A 185 -0.02 -12.78 -2.49
C GLN A 185 0.02 -11.33 -2.97
N ALA A 186 0.52 -10.42 -2.14
CA ALA A 186 0.73 -9.01 -2.51
C ALA A 186 1.79 -8.85 -3.63
N MET A 187 2.86 -9.64 -3.59
CA MET A 187 3.87 -9.67 -4.64
C MET A 187 3.27 -10.17 -5.97
N ILE A 188 2.47 -11.25 -5.94
CA ILE A 188 1.76 -11.75 -7.12
C ILE A 188 0.87 -10.66 -7.70
N PHE A 189 0.04 -10.02 -6.87
CA PHE A 189 -0.83 -8.92 -7.28
C PHE A 189 -0.05 -7.78 -7.93
N SER A 190 1.07 -7.37 -7.30
CA SER A 190 1.94 -6.33 -7.86
C SER A 190 2.54 -6.74 -9.20
N THR A 191 2.96 -7.99 -9.34
CA THR A 191 3.57 -8.51 -10.58
C THR A 191 2.57 -8.54 -11.73
N ILE A 192 1.35 -9.02 -11.50
CA ILE A 192 0.28 -9.06 -12.50
C ILE A 192 -0.08 -7.63 -12.97
N ASN A 193 -0.17 -6.69 -12.03
CA ASN A 193 -0.58 -5.32 -12.35
C ASN A 193 0.53 -4.42 -12.91
N ARG A 194 1.80 -4.82 -12.85
CA ARG A 194 2.92 -4.06 -13.44
C ARG A 194 2.77 -3.81 -14.95
N THR A 195 2.05 -4.67 -15.64
CA THR A 195 1.89 -4.59 -17.10
C THR A 195 0.66 -3.80 -17.54
N GLN A 196 -0.34 -3.58 -16.69
CA GLN A 196 -1.61 -2.97 -17.09
C GLN A 196 -1.88 -1.57 -16.51
N LYS A 197 -1.52 -1.32 -15.27
CA LYS A 197 -1.60 -0.01 -14.61
C LYS A 197 -0.69 -0.06 -13.39
N ARG A 198 0.16 0.95 -13.20
CA ARG A 198 0.99 0.98 -11.99
C ARG A 198 0.10 0.89 -10.76
N VAL A 199 0.25 -0.17 -9.99
CA VAL A 199 -0.33 -0.28 -8.64
C VAL A 199 0.15 0.92 -7.85
N SER A 200 -0.75 1.57 -7.11
CA SER A 200 -0.33 2.70 -6.28
C SER A 200 0.74 2.21 -5.30
N GLN A 201 1.83 2.98 -5.18
CA GLN A 201 2.90 2.64 -4.23
C GLN A 201 2.37 2.59 -2.79
N ASP A 202 1.32 3.37 -2.49
CA ASP A 202 0.65 3.34 -1.19
C ASP A 202 0.07 1.96 -0.87
N LEU A 203 -0.56 1.27 -1.86
CA LEU A 203 -1.05 -0.10 -1.67
C LEU A 203 0.10 -1.08 -1.42
N VAL A 204 1.13 -1.03 -2.28
CA VAL A 204 2.28 -1.93 -2.14
C VAL A 204 2.92 -1.79 -0.76
N TYR A 205 3.14 -0.57 -0.31
CA TYR A 205 3.75 -0.33 1.01
C TYR A 205 2.83 -0.70 2.19
N SER A 206 1.52 -0.55 2.05
CA SER A 206 0.57 -1.02 3.06
C SER A 206 0.58 -2.53 3.20
N LEU A 207 0.77 -3.25 2.10
CA LEU A 207 0.87 -4.71 2.10
C LEU A 207 2.19 -5.19 2.75
N PHE A 208 3.29 -4.46 2.57
CA PHE A 208 4.54 -4.76 3.30
C PHE A 208 4.40 -4.58 4.82
N GLY A 209 3.50 -3.72 5.28
CA GLY A 209 3.20 -3.56 6.71
C GLY A 209 2.46 -4.74 7.35
N LEU A 210 1.88 -5.62 6.53
CA LEU A 210 1.21 -6.85 6.99
C LEU A 210 2.20 -8.00 7.24
N SER A 211 3.46 -7.83 6.81
CA SER A 211 4.48 -8.85 6.99
C SER A 211 4.75 -9.10 8.48
N SER A 212 4.81 -10.36 8.88
CA SER A 212 5.41 -10.77 10.15
C SER A 212 6.92 -10.54 10.14
N GLU A 213 7.52 -10.37 8.95
CA GLU A 213 8.94 -10.14 8.77
C GLU A 213 9.33 -8.70 9.15
N ASP A 214 10.47 -8.59 9.78
CA ASP A 214 11.06 -7.32 10.21
C ASP A 214 11.81 -6.66 9.03
N THR A 215 11.17 -5.68 8.41
CA THR A 215 11.72 -5.01 7.22
C THR A 215 11.82 -3.50 7.40
N PRO A 216 12.74 -2.82 6.67
CA PRO A 216 12.78 -1.36 6.62
C PRO A 216 11.46 -0.72 6.21
N TYR A 217 10.68 -1.40 5.37
CA TYR A 217 9.36 -0.94 4.94
C TYR A 217 8.33 -0.99 6.06
N LYS A 218 8.34 -2.07 6.86
CA LYS A 218 7.45 -2.20 8.04
C LYS A 218 7.74 -1.10 9.04
N THR A 219 9.01 -0.92 9.42
CA THR A 219 9.42 0.18 10.31
C THR A 219 8.99 1.55 9.76
N ALA A 220 9.23 1.82 8.46
CA ALA A 220 8.85 3.10 7.86
C ALA A 220 7.33 3.31 7.84
N LEU A 221 6.53 2.25 7.63
CA LEU A 221 5.08 2.32 7.72
C LEU A 221 4.62 2.60 9.16
N GLU A 222 5.14 1.89 10.15
CA GLU A 222 4.81 2.08 11.57
C GLU A 222 5.12 3.51 12.02
N VAL A 223 6.30 4.03 11.66
CA VAL A 223 6.68 5.45 11.91
C VAL A 223 5.69 6.41 11.23
N THR A 224 5.32 6.14 9.98
CA THR A 224 4.38 6.97 9.22
C THR A 224 3.01 7.01 9.88
N LEU A 225 2.49 5.84 10.28
CA LEU A 225 1.19 5.73 10.94
C LEU A 225 1.20 6.42 12.32
N ALA A 226 2.26 6.23 13.11
CA ALA A 226 2.42 6.87 14.41
C ALA A 226 2.46 8.41 14.28
N LEU A 227 3.22 8.93 13.31
CA LEU A 227 3.27 10.37 13.04
C LEU A 227 1.92 10.94 12.58
N ASN A 228 1.14 10.19 11.80
CA ASN A 228 -0.17 10.64 11.34
C ASN A 228 -1.25 10.57 12.44
N ALA A 229 -1.14 9.63 13.38
CA ALA A 229 -2.13 9.39 14.41
C ALA A 229 -1.92 10.24 15.69
N HIS A 230 -0.70 10.65 15.99
CA HIS A 230 -0.38 11.31 17.25
C HIS A 230 -0.82 12.79 17.24
N PRO A 231 -1.71 13.27 18.16
CA PRO A 231 -2.29 14.64 18.11
C PRO A 231 -1.27 15.77 18.18
N LYS A 232 -0.12 15.55 18.84
CA LYS A 232 0.96 16.54 18.93
C LYS A 232 1.94 16.47 17.76
N SER A 233 1.76 15.51 16.83
CA SER A 233 2.63 15.40 15.68
C SER A 233 2.42 16.57 14.71
N PRO A 234 3.49 17.03 14.05
CA PRO A 234 3.37 17.98 12.95
C PRO A 234 2.64 17.40 11.75
N PHE A 235 2.53 16.07 11.67
CA PHE A 235 1.86 15.34 10.59
C PHE A 235 0.47 14.82 10.97
N TYR A 236 -0.08 15.21 12.11
CA TYR A 236 -1.40 14.77 12.54
C TYR A 236 -2.46 15.04 11.47
N HIS A 237 -3.07 13.96 10.94
CA HIS A 237 -4.01 13.98 9.80
C HIS A 237 -3.50 14.65 8.51
N ARG A 238 -2.17 14.74 8.32
CA ARG A 238 -1.56 15.37 7.13
C ARG A 238 -1.01 14.37 6.11
N ILE A 239 -1.08 13.09 6.42
CA ILE A 239 -0.62 12.02 5.51
C ILE A 239 -1.85 11.32 4.95
N LYS A 240 -1.96 11.30 3.62
CA LYS A 240 -2.97 10.54 2.90
C LYS A 240 -2.62 9.06 2.98
N LEU A 241 -3.26 8.36 3.92
CA LEU A 241 -3.09 6.93 4.11
C LEU A 241 -3.78 6.15 2.98
N TYR A 242 -3.25 4.98 2.64
CA TYR A 242 -3.91 4.06 1.72
C TYR A 242 -5.24 3.57 2.32
N GLY A 243 -6.29 3.59 1.49
CA GLY A 243 -7.63 3.20 1.94
C GLY A 243 -8.38 4.23 2.78
N GLY A 244 -7.72 5.34 3.17
CA GLY A 244 -8.39 6.44 3.87
C GLY A 244 -9.38 7.16 2.95
N GLU A 245 -10.53 7.56 3.51
CA GLU A 245 -11.49 8.41 2.83
C GLU A 245 -11.06 9.87 2.93
N TYR A 246 -10.86 10.49 1.79
CA TYR A 246 -10.52 11.91 1.70
C TYR A 246 -11.40 12.59 0.67
N ASP A 247 -12.01 13.71 1.04
CA ASP A 247 -12.62 14.60 0.05
C ASP A 247 -11.54 15.06 -0.94
N LYS A 248 -11.83 14.98 -2.24
CA LYS A 248 -10.90 15.42 -3.29
C LYS A 248 -10.43 16.87 -3.12
N ARG A 249 -11.23 17.69 -2.44
CA ARG A 249 -10.96 19.11 -2.15
C ARG A 249 -10.14 19.32 -0.88
N MET A 250 -10.04 18.28 -0.02
CA MET A 250 -9.42 18.35 1.30
C MET A 250 -8.38 17.25 1.54
N SER A 251 -7.86 16.66 0.44
CA SER A 251 -6.89 15.57 0.53
C SER A 251 -5.55 16.06 1.11
N PRO A 252 -4.97 15.36 2.10
CA PRO A 252 -3.67 15.71 2.64
C PRO A 252 -2.59 15.78 1.55
N PRO A 253 -1.63 16.71 1.66
CA PRO A 253 -0.62 16.94 0.63
C PRO A 253 0.43 15.84 0.53
N LEU A 254 0.70 15.13 1.63
CA LEU A 254 1.67 14.03 1.65
C LEU A 254 0.97 12.69 1.46
N SER A 255 1.51 11.82 0.60
CA SER A 255 1.07 10.44 0.53
C SER A 255 1.85 9.56 1.51
N GLN A 256 1.22 8.48 1.95
CA GLN A 256 1.86 7.42 2.73
C GLN A 256 3.13 6.90 2.03
N ALA A 257 3.05 6.67 0.71
CA ALA A 257 4.18 6.20 -0.10
C ALA A 257 5.37 7.18 -0.06
N THR A 258 5.12 8.49 -0.08
CA THR A 258 6.18 9.49 0.01
C THR A 258 6.92 9.38 1.34
N MET A 259 6.19 9.30 2.46
CA MET A 259 6.78 9.17 3.79
C MET A 259 7.59 7.88 3.91
N ILE A 260 6.99 6.73 3.56
CA ILE A 260 7.66 5.43 3.64
C ILE A 260 8.92 5.41 2.80
N LYS A 261 8.82 5.80 1.52
CA LYS A 261 9.98 5.82 0.61
C LYS A 261 11.11 6.69 1.13
N SER A 262 10.78 7.84 1.71
CA SER A 262 11.79 8.74 2.27
C SER A 262 12.49 8.15 3.49
N ILE A 263 11.74 7.54 4.42
CA ILE A 263 12.30 6.89 5.61
C ILE A 263 13.14 5.67 5.23
N VAL A 264 12.63 4.79 4.35
CA VAL A 264 13.39 3.64 3.82
C VAL A 264 14.70 4.10 3.17
N GLY A 265 14.66 5.19 2.39
CA GLY A 265 15.86 5.77 1.77
C GLY A 265 16.90 6.34 2.73
N LEU A 266 16.57 6.47 4.03
CA LEU A 266 17.49 6.83 5.12
C LEU A 266 17.94 5.60 5.95
N ILE A 267 17.34 4.43 5.72
CA ILE A 267 17.73 3.15 6.32
C ILE A 267 18.57 2.32 5.35
N SER A 268 18.20 2.27 4.07
CA SER A 268 18.81 1.42 3.04
C SER A 268 19.25 2.24 1.84
N GLU A 269 20.38 1.87 1.22
CA GLU A 269 20.97 2.61 0.11
C GLU A 269 20.11 2.50 -1.16
N THR A 270 19.55 1.30 -1.39
CA THR A 270 18.67 1.01 -2.53
C THR A 270 17.44 0.22 -2.08
N LEU A 271 16.38 0.23 -2.92
CA LEU A 271 15.19 -0.59 -2.70
C LEU A 271 15.52 -2.09 -2.67
N ARG A 272 16.47 -2.53 -3.53
CA ARG A 272 16.92 -3.93 -3.56
C ARG A 272 17.63 -4.32 -2.26
N GLU A 273 18.41 -3.41 -1.67
CA GLU A 273 19.03 -3.65 -0.36
C GLU A 273 17.97 -3.81 0.73
N SER A 274 16.95 -2.96 0.76
CA SER A 274 15.87 -3.06 1.73
C SER A 274 15.07 -4.36 1.59
N GLU A 275 14.88 -4.86 0.38
CA GLU A 275 14.27 -6.17 0.13
C GLU A 275 15.16 -7.33 0.60
N ASN A 276 16.47 -7.22 0.43
CA ASN A 276 17.43 -8.24 0.88
C ASN A 276 17.63 -8.23 2.40
N ASP A 277 17.43 -7.09 3.05
CA ASP A 277 17.61 -6.95 4.49
C ASP A 277 16.58 -7.78 5.29
N LYS A 278 15.42 -8.12 4.72
CA LYS A 278 14.42 -8.99 5.34
C LYS A 278 14.93 -10.40 5.66
N TYR A 279 15.95 -10.88 4.95
CA TYR A 279 16.55 -12.20 5.17
C TYR A 279 17.69 -12.19 6.19
N LYS A 280 17.98 -11.03 6.80
CA LYS A 280 19.07 -10.84 7.74
C LYS A 280 18.55 -10.40 9.10
N LYS A 281 19.17 -10.88 10.16
CA LYS A 281 18.92 -10.35 11.51
C LYS A 281 19.39 -8.91 11.57
N ARG A 282 18.64 -8.02 12.22
CA ARG A 282 19.00 -6.59 12.35
C ARG A 282 20.42 -6.37 12.86
N GLN A 283 20.91 -7.24 13.75
CA GLN A 283 22.28 -7.17 14.28
C GLN A 283 23.37 -7.32 13.22
N GLU A 284 23.07 -8.01 12.11
CA GLU A 284 23.98 -8.18 10.99
C GLU A 284 24.05 -6.94 10.10
N LEU A 285 23.07 -6.03 10.23
CA LEU A 285 22.94 -4.82 9.42
C LEU A 285 23.72 -3.61 9.97
N LYS A 286 24.41 -3.74 11.09
CA LYS A 286 25.10 -2.62 11.80
C LYS A 286 26.16 -1.90 10.97
N LYS A 287 26.78 -2.59 10.02
CA LYS A 287 27.82 -1.97 9.19
C LYS A 287 27.19 -1.32 7.96
N GLN A 288 27.33 0.00 7.83
CA GLN A 288 27.06 0.71 6.59
C GLN A 288 28.11 0.31 5.56
N LYS A 289 27.68 -0.25 4.41
CA LYS A 289 28.58 -0.74 3.36
C LYS A 289 28.70 0.20 2.17
N GLY A 290 27.86 1.21 2.04
CA GLY A 290 27.78 2.08 0.88
C GLY A 290 28.46 3.44 1.05
N ARG A 291 28.46 4.24 -0.01
CA ARG A 291 28.93 5.64 0.00
C ARG A 291 27.88 6.61 0.53
N LYS A 292 26.59 6.22 0.49
CA LYS A 292 25.49 7.05 0.91
C LYS A 292 25.40 7.08 2.44
N PHE A 293 25.29 8.28 3.02
CA PHE A 293 25.01 8.43 4.43
C PHE A 293 23.57 8.02 4.76
N LEU A 294 23.40 7.06 5.67
CA LEU A 294 22.13 6.47 6.06
C LEU A 294 21.87 6.72 7.56
N PRO A 295 21.34 7.88 7.93
CA PRO A 295 21.22 8.30 9.33
C PRO A 295 20.35 7.36 10.17
N PHE A 296 19.33 6.75 9.59
CA PHE A 296 18.41 5.88 10.31
C PHE A 296 18.82 4.40 10.34
N ARG A 297 19.81 4.00 9.52
CA ARG A 297 20.27 2.59 9.51
C ARG A 297 20.77 2.12 10.87
N LYS A 298 21.49 2.97 11.60
CA LYS A 298 21.98 2.65 12.93
C LYS A 298 20.84 2.37 13.91
N PHE A 299 19.82 3.19 13.90
CA PHE A 299 18.67 3.03 14.78
C PHE A 299 17.90 1.75 14.43
N TYR A 300 17.59 1.54 13.16
CA TYR A 300 16.94 0.34 12.65
C TYR A 300 17.72 -0.93 13.04
N ALA A 301 19.03 -0.99 12.78
CA ALA A 301 19.87 -2.15 13.08
C ALA A 301 19.99 -2.47 14.58
N ASN A 302 19.71 -1.52 15.47
CA ASN A 302 19.74 -1.69 16.91
C ASN A 302 18.36 -1.84 17.56
N ASN A 303 17.29 -2.03 16.80
CA ASN A 303 15.90 -2.08 17.28
C ASN A 303 15.48 -0.79 18.03
N GLN A 304 15.95 0.35 17.54
CA GLN A 304 15.69 1.67 18.12
C GLN A 304 14.78 2.50 17.18
N ASP A 305 13.76 1.87 16.60
CA ASP A 305 12.86 2.48 15.62
C ASP A 305 12.13 3.71 16.18
N PHE A 306 11.91 3.75 17.50
CA PHE A 306 11.37 4.92 18.19
C PHE A 306 12.23 6.16 17.99
N LEU A 307 13.57 6.04 17.89
CA LEU A 307 14.45 7.18 17.60
C LEU A 307 14.25 7.74 16.19
N ILE A 308 13.82 6.93 15.24
CA ILE A 308 13.42 7.40 13.90
C ILE A 308 12.17 8.26 14.02
N SER A 309 11.17 7.78 14.77
CA SER A 309 9.94 8.53 15.06
C SER A 309 10.23 9.84 15.79
N ASP A 310 11.06 9.81 16.83
CA ASP A 310 11.43 10.98 17.61
C ASP A 310 12.18 12.01 16.76
N CYS A 311 13.15 11.58 15.96
CA CYS A 311 13.89 12.44 15.05
C CYS A 311 12.94 13.20 14.10
N MET A 312 12.06 12.49 13.43
CA MET A 312 11.08 13.07 12.52
C MET A 312 10.09 13.98 13.27
N PHE A 313 9.60 13.53 14.41
CA PHE A 313 8.63 14.27 15.22
C PHE A 313 9.22 15.61 15.69
N TYR A 314 10.39 15.61 16.33
CA TYR A 314 10.99 16.82 16.91
C TYR A 314 11.51 17.78 15.84
N PHE A 315 12.12 17.27 14.76
CA PHE A 315 12.56 18.13 13.67
C PHE A 315 11.41 18.90 13.04
N PHE A 316 10.36 18.19 12.61
CA PHE A 316 9.23 18.85 11.97
C PHE A 316 8.36 19.66 12.95
N ASN A 317 8.36 19.34 14.24
CA ASN A 317 7.76 20.22 15.25
C ASN A 317 8.53 21.52 15.43
N ALA A 318 9.85 21.51 15.35
CA ALA A 318 10.65 22.75 15.36
C ALA A 318 10.29 23.64 14.15
N ILE A 319 10.15 23.06 12.96
CA ILE A 319 9.68 23.78 11.75
C ILE A 319 8.27 24.35 11.97
N LYS A 320 7.31 23.52 12.40
CA LYS A 320 5.93 23.94 12.67
C LYS A 320 5.85 25.07 13.68
N SER A 321 6.67 25.00 14.74
CA SER A 321 6.70 26.01 15.79
C SER A 321 7.31 27.33 15.33
N LYS A 322 8.33 27.27 14.47
CA LYS A 322 9.02 28.47 13.94
C LYS A 322 8.21 29.15 12.84
N PHE A 323 7.51 28.37 12.01
CA PHE A 323 6.78 28.83 10.83
C PHE A 323 5.30 28.41 10.86
N PRO A 324 4.53 28.76 11.92
CA PRO A 324 3.15 28.31 12.06
C PRO A 324 2.27 28.79 10.89
N GLN A 325 2.49 30.00 10.37
CA GLN A 325 1.74 30.58 9.25
C GLN A 325 1.91 29.81 7.94
N TYR A 326 3.07 29.19 7.71
CA TYR A 326 3.31 28.39 6.51
C TYR A 326 2.99 26.92 6.73
N TRP A 327 2.91 26.47 7.98
CA TRP A 327 2.59 25.08 8.34
C TRP A 327 1.11 24.81 8.43
N LEU A 328 0.27 25.84 8.57
CA LEU A 328 -1.17 25.70 8.69
C LEU A 328 -1.72 24.87 7.52
N TYR A 329 -2.53 23.89 7.87
CA TYR A 329 -3.29 23.08 6.93
C TYR A 329 -4.77 23.22 7.28
N ASP A 330 -5.48 24.02 6.50
CA ASP A 330 -6.89 24.35 6.67
C ASP A 330 -7.84 23.38 5.95
N GLY A 331 -7.29 22.26 5.45
CA GLY A 331 -8.05 21.27 4.69
C GLY A 331 -8.19 21.61 3.20
N LEU A 332 -7.54 22.67 2.70
CA LEU A 332 -7.57 22.99 1.28
C LEU A 332 -6.78 21.97 0.46
N ALA A 333 -7.31 21.64 -0.71
CA ALA A 333 -6.76 20.61 -1.59
C ALA A 333 -5.39 20.98 -2.20
N LYS A 334 -5.03 22.25 -2.19
CA LYS A 334 -3.82 22.74 -2.85
C LYS A 334 -2.90 23.41 -1.84
N PRO A 335 -1.63 23.00 -1.77
CA PRO A 335 -0.64 23.71 -1.00
C PRO A 335 -0.53 25.19 -1.47
N GLN A 336 -0.48 26.13 -0.52
CA GLN A 336 -0.35 27.56 -0.79
C GLN A 336 1.10 28.03 -0.76
N ASN A 337 1.96 27.26 -0.15
CA ASN A 337 3.40 27.53 -0.06
C ASN A 337 4.18 26.23 -0.08
N ILE A 338 5.50 26.34 -0.23
CA ILE A 338 6.36 25.16 -0.38
C ILE A 338 6.33 24.23 0.82
N LEU A 339 6.22 24.75 2.07
CA LEU A 339 6.23 23.91 3.29
C LEU A 339 4.98 23.05 3.42
N GLN A 340 3.88 23.38 2.74
CA GLN A 340 2.67 22.57 2.68
C GLN A 340 2.73 21.47 1.61
N SER A 341 3.78 21.43 0.79
CA SER A 341 3.90 20.54 -0.36
C SER A 341 4.81 19.34 -0.09
N THR A 342 4.67 18.28 -0.89
CA THR A 342 5.61 17.15 -0.91
C THR A 342 7.04 17.61 -1.21
N VAL A 343 7.19 18.59 -2.08
CA VAL A 343 8.49 19.14 -2.50
C VAL A 343 9.20 19.82 -1.33
N GLY A 344 8.45 20.59 -0.54
CA GLY A 344 8.98 21.22 0.68
C GLY A 344 9.32 20.21 1.77
N TYR A 345 8.49 19.17 1.94
CA TYR A 345 8.82 18.06 2.83
C TYR A 345 10.17 17.43 2.46
N GLU A 346 10.38 17.14 1.17
CA GLU A 346 11.64 16.55 0.69
C GLU A 346 12.83 17.48 0.86
N ALA A 347 12.66 18.81 0.68
CA ALA A 347 13.69 19.80 0.93
C ALA A 347 14.08 19.85 2.41
N LEU A 348 13.09 19.87 3.32
CA LEU A 348 13.30 19.81 4.76
C LEU A 348 13.98 18.52 5.20
N LEU A 349 13.60 17.38 4.61
CA LEU A 349 14.24 16.11 4.88
C LEU A 349 15.72 16.11 4.45
N SER A 350 16.04 16.77 3.32
CA SER A 350 17.44 16.94 2.90
C SER A 350 18.24 17.77 3.90
N LEU A 351 17.66 18.82 4.46
CA LEU A 351 18.26 19.61 5.54
C LEU A 351 18.48 18.76 6.81
N LEU A 352 17.47 17.95 7.21
CA LEU A 352 17.59 17.03 8.34
C LEU A 352 18.76 16.08 8.16
N VAL A 353 18.89 15.48 6.96
CA VAL A 353 20.01 14.57 6.64
C VAL A 353 21.36 15.30 6.77
N GLU A 354 21.46 16.55 6.31
CA GLU A 354 22.68 17.34 6.43
C GLU A 354 23.02 17.63 7.91
N ILE A 355 22.03 18.02 8.73
CA ILE A 355 22.20 18.21 10.17
C ILE A 355 22.71 16.93 10.82
N LEU A 356 22.06 15.81 10.59
CA LEU A 356 22.45 14.51 11.17
C LEU A 356 23.84 14.05 10.72
N LYS A 357 24.25 14.42 9.50
CA LYS A 357 25.57 14.10 8.97
C LYS A 357 26.68 14.91 9.62
N ARG A 358 26.42 16.19 9.89
CA ARG A 358 27.42 17.12 10.48
C ARG A 358 27.54 16.95 11.98
N GLU A 359 26.42 16.75 12.67
CA GLU A 359 26.34 16.88 14.13
C GLU A 359 26.29 15.54 14.87
N SER A 360 26.25 14.43 14.18
CA SER A 360 26.25 13.07 14.79
C SER A 360 25.25 12.87 15.94
N LEU A 361 24.06 13.46 15.82
CA LEU A 361 23.01 13.41 16.85
C LEU A 361 22.52 11.98 17.08
N LEU A 362 22.32 11.60 18.34
CA LEU A 362 21.91 10.24 18.74
C LEU A 362 20.63 10.22 19.58
N VAL A 363 20.27 11.33 20.18
CA VAL A 363 19.07 11.49 21.02
C VAL A 363 18.35 12.75 20.57
N PHE A 364 17.03 12.69 20.56
CA PHE A 364 16.17 13.76 20.06
C PHE A 364 15.17 14.18 21.11
N ASP A 365 15.08 15.47 21.35
CA ASP A 365 14.12 16.11 22.23
C ASP A 365 13.55 17.39 21.61
N ARG A 366 12.72 18.09 22.37
CA ARG A 366 12.06 19.32 21.92
C ARG A 366 13.04 20.42 21.48
N ASN A 367 14.24 20.46 22.04
CA ASN A 367 15.20 21.54 21.83
C ASN A 367 16.29 21.18 20.83
N THR A 368 16.44 19.90 20.51
CA THR A 368 17.54 19.38 19.67
C THR A 368 17.71 20.15 18.36
N PHE A 369 16.61 20.53 17.71
CA PHE A 369 16.65 21.16 16.39
C PHE A 369 16.49 22.69 16.42
N ASN A 370 16.15 23.29 17.58
CA ASN A 370 15.82 24.73 17.66
C ASN A 370 16.97 25.61 17.21
N SER A 371 18.22 25.28 17.55
CA SER A 371 19.41 26.09 17.20
C SER A 371 19.63 26.16 15.69
N TYR A 372 19.27 25.11 14.96
CA TYR A 372 19.35 25.05 13.48
C TYR A 372 18.18 25.77 12.84
N ILE A 373 16.97 25.51 13.30
CA ILE A 373 15.75 26.04 12.71
C ILE A 373 15.58 27.54 12.96
N ASN A 374 16.08 28.06 14.09
CA ASN A 374 16.06 29.49 14.35
C ASN A 374 16.86 30.29 13.31
N LYS A 375 17.93 29.74 12.74
CA LYS A 375 18.71 30.38 11.67
C LYS A 375 17.94 30.60 10.38
N LEU A 376 16.78 29.95 10.21
CA LEU A 376 15.91 30.07 9.05
C LEU A 376 14.92 31.25 9.14
N GLU A 377 14.92 32.02 10.21
CA GLU A 377 13.91 33.05 10.54
C GLU A 377 13.65 34.08 9.44
N ASN A 378 14.67 34.42 8.65
CA ASN A 378 14.59 35.42 7.59
C ASN A 378 14.13 34.84 6.23
N ILE A 379 13.77 33.55 6.16
CA ILE A 379 13.33 32.91 4.91
C ILE A 379 11.81 33.02 4.79
N ASP A 380 11.34 33.70 3.75
CA ASP A 380 9.93 33.78 3.41
C ASP A 380 9.52 32.58 2.51
N PHE A 381 9.10 31.48 3.17
CA PHE A 381 8.62 30.30 2.45
C PHE A 381 7.28 30.50 1.71
N GLY A 382 6.61 31.64 1.92
CA GLY A 382 5.41 32.04 1.18
C GLY A 382 5.71 32.63 -0.20
N ALA A 383 6.95 32.98 -0.50
CA ALA A 383 7.38 33.54 -1.77
C ALA A 383 7.37 32.46 -2.89
N VAL A 384 6.20 32.18 -3.47
CA VAL A 384 5.98 31.12 -4.46
C VAL A 384 6.84 31.29 -5.73
N THR A 385 7.18 32.53 -6.08
CA THR A 385 8.07 32.85 -7.20
C THR A 385 9.52 32.42 -6.94
N ILE A 386 9.97 32.46 -5.70
CA ILE A 386 11.31 32.01 -5.27
C ILE A 386 11.30 30.49 -5.03
N PHE A 387 10.26 30.01 -4.37
CA PHE A 387 10.10 28.60 -3.98
C PHE A 387 8.93 27.94 -4.70
N PRO A 388 9.00 27.75 -6.03
CA PRO A 388 7.93 27.05 -6.76
C PRO A 388 7.82 25.59 -6.30
N MET A 389 6.60 25.03 -6.31
CA MET A 389 6.35 23.67 -5.87
C MET A 389 6.75 22.63 -6.93
N THR A 390 8.00 22.69 -7.36
CA THR A 390 8.62 21.86 -8.40
C THR A 390 9.95 21.29 -7.91
N THR A 391 10.55 20.38 -8.67
CA THR A 391 11.91 19.86 -8.39
C THR A 391 12.95 20.98 -8.28
N LYS A 392 12.82 22.03 -9.11
CA LYS A 392 13.66 23.24 -9.05
C LYS A 392 13.48 23.94 -7.69
N GLY A 393 12.24 24.16 -7.27
CA GLY A 393 11.94 24.81 -5.98
C GLY A 393 12.41 23.98 -4.78
N LYS A 394 12.36 22.63 -4.83
CA LYS A 394 12.97 21.78 -3.83
C LYS A 394 14.44 22.07 -3.64
N LYS A 395 15.18 22.12 -4.76
CA LYS A 395 16.62 22.38 -4.74
C LYS A 395 16.93 23.77 -4.20
N ILE A 396 16.20 24.79 -4.64
CA ILE A 396 16.34 26.17 -4.14
C ILE A 396 16.08 26.22 -2.63
N ALA A 397 14.96 25.67 -2.17
CA ALA A 397 14.61 25.67 -0.76
C ALA A 397 15.67 24.95 0.10
N TYR A 398 16.13 23.78 -0.34
CA TYR A 398 17.18 23.05 0.36
C TYR A 398 18.48 23.88 0.45
N LEU A 399 18.98 24.40 -0.67
CA LEU A 399 20.24 25.16 -0.68
C LEU A 399 20.12 26.44 0.15
N THR A 400 19.00 27.16 0.09
CA THR A 400 18.74 28.36 0.90
C THR A 400 18.78 28.02 2.40
N MET A 401 18.09 26.96 2.81
CA MET A 401 18.10 26.51 4.21
C MET A 401 19.48 26.01 4.64
N SER A 402 20.15 25.25 3.80
CA SER A 402 21.49 24.70 4.04
C SER A 402 22.51 25.81 4.25
N LEU A 403 22.51 26.86 3.42
CA LEU A 403 23.40 28.03 3.56
C LEU A 403 23.10 28.85 4.82
N ALA A 404 21.82 29.00 5.18
CA ALA A 404 21.43 29.71 6.40
C ALA A 404 21.87 28.95 7.69
N VAL A 405 21.70 27.62 7.70
CA VAL A 405 22.07 26.79 8.86
C VAL A 405 23.58 26.59 8.95
N PHE A 406 24.25 26.37 7.85
CA PHE A 406 25.67 26.10 7.73
C PHE A 406 26.30 27.03 6.70
N PRO A 407 26.60 28.28 7.07
CA PRO A 407 27.29 29.24 6.19
C PRO A 407 28.58 28.64 5.62
N PRO A 408 28.99 28.99 4.39
CA PRO A 408 30.24 28.53 3.82
C PRO A 408 31.45 28.93 4.70
N SER A 409 32.28 27.96 5.01
CA SER A 409 33.51 28.17 5.78
C SER A 409 34.78 28.01 4.95
N GLU A 410 34.63 27.40 3.75
CA GLU A 410 35.75 27.08 2.86
C GLU A 410 35.49 27.59 1.44
N SER A 411 36.54 27.95 0.72
CA SER A 411 36.46 28.40 -0.69
C SER A 411 36.02 27.28 -1.65
N SER A 412 36.02 26.02 -1.19
CA SER A 412 35.55 24.85 -1.93
C SER A 412 34.03 24.64 -1.89
N ASP A 413 33.29 25.41 -1.06
CA ASP A 413 31.84 25.28 -0.93
C ASP A 413 31.12 25.93 -2.12
N ASN A 414 30.59 25.11 -2.99
CA ASN A 414 29.93 25.56 -4.21
C ASN A 414 28.41 25.79 -4.05
N ARG A 415 27.81 25.69 -2.84
CA ARG A 415 26.37 25.79 -2.63
C ARG A 415 25.78 27.12 -3.04
N GLU A 416 26.48 28.24 -2.80
CA GLU A 416 26.03 29.58 -3.25
C GLU A 416 25.98 29.67 -4.78
N MET A 417 27.02 29.20 -5.46
CA MET A 417 27.09 29.18 -6.91
C MET A 417 25.99 28.27 -7.50
N GLU A 418 25.76 27.12 -6.87
CA GLU A 418 24.71 26.17 -7.26
C GLU A 418 23.32 26.77 -7.07
N LEU A 419 23.08 27.48 -5.97
CA LEU A 419 21.83 28.20 -5.72
C LEU A 419 21.60 29.26 -6.80
N PHE A 420 22.59 30.12 -7.04
CA PHE A 420 22.51 31.16 -8.07
C PHE A 420 22.22 30.58 -9.47
N LYS A 421 22.95 29.55 -9.86
CA LYS A 421 22.70 28.83 -11.13
C LYS A 421 21.28 28.27 -11.20
N THR A 422 20.83 27.58 -10.13
CA THR A 422 19.50 26.97 -10.08
C THR A 422 18.40 28.03 -10.15
N MET A 423 18.56 29.19 -9.55
CA MET A 423 17.57 30.28 -9.62
C MET A 423 17.48 30.89 -11.02
N ASN A 424 18.58 30.97 -11.77
CA ASN A 424 18.67 31.60 -13.07
C ASN A 424 18.53 30.63 -14.26
N GLU A 425 18.43 29.33 -14.05
CA GLU A 425 18.06 28.38 -15.11
C GLU A 425 16.60 28.62 -15.51
N ILE A 426 16.38 29.02 -16.76
CA ILE A 426 15.05 29.24 -17.38
C ILE A 426 14.43 27.91 -17.80
#